data_243a2faa21d48c099a929c26ed4d1a70
#
_entry.id   243a2faa21d48c099a929c26ed4d1a70
#
_cell.length_a   1.000
_cell.length_b   1.000
_cell.length_c   1.000
_cell.angle_alpha   90.00
_cell.angle_beta   90.00
_cell.angle_gamma   90.00
#
_symmetry.space_group_name_H-M   'P 1'
#
loop_
_entity.id
_entity.type
_entity.pdbx_description
1 polymer ?
#
loop_
_entity_poly.entity_id
_entity_poly.type
_entity_poly.pdbx_seq_one_letter_code
_entity_poly.pdbx_strand_id
1 'polypeptide(L)'
;MSLTLQEKILQAAAELFYSQGIKATGVDAIAKAANTTKMSLYKYFPSKDELVLAFLRKRDQDFRAWFVEQIDARADTPKAKLLAVFDVIGEWMAIPEFRGCAFINAAAEFPLEGNPVHQVSAEFYDHFRSYIAGLAGQCGSKSPDSLALQLSLLVEGAIVSEQMKRHSGAAEQAKQAAIVLIEAA
;
A
#
# COMPACT_ATOMS: atom_id res chain seq x y z
N MET A 1 2.43 7.81 -25.10
CA MET A 1 3.68 8.56 -24.84
C MET A 1 4.75 7.59 -24.36
N SER A 2 6.00 7.73 -24.81
CA SER A 2 7.10 6.92 -24.28
C SER A 2 7.51 7.44 -22.90
N LEU A 3 7.75 6.54 -21.94
CA LEU A 3 8.25 6.91 -20.59
C LEU A 3 9.60 7.63 -20.72
N THR A 4 9.79 8.66 -19.89
CA THR A 4 11.10 9.31 -19.71
C THR A 4 12.08 8.33 -19.05
N LEU A 5 13.37 8.63 -19.09
CA LEU A 5 14.37 7.77 -18.45
C LEU A 5 14.18 7.73 -16.92
N GLN A 6 13.78 8.85 -16.31
CA GLN A 6 13.47 8.90 -14.88
C GLN A 6 12.31 7.96 -14.50
N GLU A 7 11.23 7.98 -15.27
CA GLU A 7 10.09 7.07 -15.07
C GLU A 7 10.46 5.60 -15.27
N LYS A 8 11.28 5.28 -16.28
CA LYS A 8 11.78 3.91 -16.48
C LYS A 8 12.62 3.41 -15.31
N ILE A 9 13.50 4.27 -14.75
CA ILE A 9 14.30 3.93 -13.58
C ILE A 9 13.38 3.68 -12.37
N LEU A 10 12.41 4.57 -12.13
CA LEU A 10 11.47 4.45 -11.02
C LEU A 10 10.61 3.20 -11.14
N GLN A 11 10.12 2.87 -12.34
CA GLN A 11 9.35 1.66 -12.58
C GLN A 11 10.19 0.40 -12.34
N ALA A 12 11.41 0.32 -12.89
CA ALA A 12 12.31 -0.81 -12.67
C ALA A 12 12.67 -0.98 -11.19
N ALA A 13 12.89 0.14 -10.48
CA ALA A 13 13.12 0.11 -9.04
C ALA A 13 11.89 -0.41 -8.27
N ALA A 14 10.68 0.05 -8.63
CA ALA A 14 9.44 -0.38 -8.00
C ALA A 14 9.20 -1.90 -8.14
N GLU A 15 9.41 -2.45 -9.32
CA GLU A 15 9.28 -3.88 -9.59
C GLU A 15 10.29 -4.72 -8.77
N LEU A 16 11.55 -4.29 -8.73
CA LEU A 16 12.60 -4.98 -8.00
C LEU A 16 12.45 -4.82 -6.47
N PHE A 17 12.15 -3.63 -5.98
CA PHE A 17 11.94 -3.40 -4.55
C PHE A 17 10.75 -4.20 -4.03
N TYR A 18 9.66 -4.27 -4.79
CA TYR A 18 8.47 -5.01 -4.39
C TYR A 18 8.67 -6.53 -4.44
N SER A 19 9.40 -7.04 -5.45
CA SER A 19 9.58 -8.48 -5.64
C SER A 19 10.73 -9.09 -4.83
N GLN A 20 11.78 -8.32 -4.54
CA GLN A 20 13.02 -8.83 -3.92
C GLN A 20 13.36 -8.17 -2.57
N GLY A 21 12.66 -7.09 -2.22
CA GLY A 21 12.97 -6.26 -1.05
C GLY A 21 13.92 -5.10 -1.37
N ILE A 22 13.82 -4.05 -0.56
CA ILE A 22 14.57 -2.81 -0.79
C ILE A 22 16.06 -3.01 -0.51
N LYS A 23 16.41 -3.60 0.63
CA LYS A 23 17.81 -3.80 1.01
C LYS A 23 18.55 -4.78 0.09
N ALA A 24 17.86 -5.82 -0.35
CA ALA A 24 18.42 -6.83 -1.24
C ALA A 24 18.65 -6.34 -2.68
N THR A 25 17.91 -5.31 -3.11
CA THR A 25 17.99 -4.77 -4.47
C THR A 25 19.18 -3.83 -4.63
N GLY A 26 20.15 -4.18 -5.47
CA GLY A 26 21.30 -3.34 -5.81
C GLY A 26 21.00 -2.32 -6.91
N VAL A 27 21.66 -1.16 -6.87
CA VAL A 27 21.51 -0.09 -7.90
C VAL A 27 21.91 -0.57 -9.29
N ASP A 28 22.89 -1.47 -9.38
CA ASP A 28 23.32 -2.03 -10.67
C ASP A 28 22.23 -2.90 -11.32
N ALA A 29 21.47 -3.65 -10.52
CA ALA A 29 20.31 -4.41 -10.99
C ALA A 29 19.21 -3.48 -11.53
N ILE A 30 18.93 -2.37 -10.82
CA ILE A 30 17.94 -1.38 -11.26
C ILE A 30 18.38 -0.71 -12.57
N ALA A 31 19.64 -0.28 -12.66
CA ALA A 31 20.18 0.35 -13.88
C ALA A 31 20.08 -0.59 -15.08
N LYS A 32 20.41 -1.88 -14.89
CA LYS A 32 20.27 -2.92 -15.93
C LYS A 32 18.80 -3.12 -16.34
N ALA A 33 17.88 -3.23 -15.37
CA ALA A 33 16.45 -3.40 -15.65
C ALA A 33 15.85 -2.19 -16.38
N ALA A 34 16.28 -0.97 -16.04
CA ALA A 34 15.89 0.27 -16.72
C ALA A 34 16.59 0.52 -18.06
N ASN A 35 17.44 -0.41 -18.52
CA ASN A 35 18.28 -0.28 -19.70
C ASN A 35 19.09 1.05 -19.72
N THR A 36 19.78 1.32 -18.60
CA THR A 36 20.59 2.52 -18.42
C THR A 36 21.88 2.23 -17.66
N THR A 37 22.69 3.26 -17.39
CA THR A 37 23.89 3.15 -16.59
C THR A 37 23.67 3.63 -15.16
N LYS A 38 24.47 3.13 -14.20
CA LYS A 38 24.47 3.60 -12.82
C LYS A 38 24.75 5.12 -12.72
N MET A 39 25.62 5.64 -13.57
CA MET A 39 25.92 7.08 -13.64
C MET A 39 24.67 7.87 -14.08
N SER A 40 23.92 7.40 -15.05
CA SER A 40 22.68 8.02 -15.49
C SER A 40 21.57 7.95 -14.44
N LEU A 41 21.48 6.82 -13.70
CA LEU A 41 20.54 6.68 -12.58
C LEU A 41 20.81 7.74 -11.51
N TYR A 42 22.06 7.92 -11.10
CA TYR A 42 22.41 8.92 -10.07
C TYR A 42 22.24 10.38 -10.48
N LYS A 43 22.09 10.67 -11.78
CA LYS A 43 21.69 12.01 -12.24
C LYS A 43 20.25 12.35 -11.88
N TYR A 44 19.35 11.35 -11.83
CA TYR A 44 17.92 11.53 -11.49
C TYR A 44 17.63 11.28 -10.02
N PHE A 45 18.34 10.34 -9.41
CA PHE A 45 18.18 9.95 -8.02
C PHE A 45 19.58 9.93 -7.36
N PRO A 46 19.94 10.99 -6.62
CA PRO A 46 21.30 11.16 -6.08
C PRO A 46 21.77 10.03 -5.17
N SER A 47 20.85 9.26 -4.58
CA SER A 47 21.15 8.09 -3.75
C SER A 47 20.10 7.00 -3.97
N LYS A 48 20.40 5.77 -3.49
CA LYS A 48 19.41 4.69 -3.42
C LYS A 48 18.27 5.07 -2.50
N ASP A 49 18.54 5.76 -1.39
CA ASP A 49 17.53 6.18 -0.42
C ASP A 49 16.52 7.16 -1.04
N GLU A 50 17.00 8.13 -1.83
CA GLU A 50 16.12 9.04 -2.60
C GLU A 50 15.24 8.28 -3.60
N LEU A 51 15.79 7.26 -4.26
CA LEU A 51 15.02 6.41 -5.18
C LEU A 51 13.96 5.58 -4.42
N VAL A 52 14.29 5.08 -3.23
CA VAL A 52 13.34 4.37 -2.35
C VAL A 52 12.19 5.29 -1.92
N LEU A 53 12.52 6.51 -1.48
CA LEU A 53 11.51 7.49 -1.10
C LEU A 53 10.62 7.88 -2.29
N ALA A 54 11.19 8.07 -3.46
CA ALA A 54 10.43 8.35 -4.68
C ALA A 54 9.49 7.19 -5.04
N PHE A 55 9.95 5.94 -4.91
CA PHE A 55 9.14 4.74 -5.10
C PHE A 55 7.95 4.70 -4.13
N LEU A 56 8.17 4.87 -2.83
CA LEU A 56 7.10 4.81 -1.84
C LEU A 56 6.08 5.94 -2.03
N ARG A 57 6.53 7.17 -2.27
CA ARG A 57 5.62 8.30 -2.53
C ARG A 57 4.77 8.09 -3.78
N LYS A 58 5.38 7.59 -4.86
CA LYS A 58 4.65 7.26 -6.10
C LYS A 58 3.64 6.13 -5.84
N ARG A 59 4.05 5.11 -5.10
CA ARG A 59 3.18 3.99 -4.71
C ARG A 59 1.99 4.43 -3.87
N ASP A 60 2.20 5.33 -2.91
CA ASP A 60 1.12 5.92 -2.10
C ASP A 60 0.12 6.68 -2.98
N GLN A 61 0.63 7.56 -3.84
CA GLN A 61 -0.21 8.34 -4.75
C GLN A 61 -1.07 7.45 -5.67
N ASP A 62 -0.44 6.45 -6.29
CA ASP A 62 -1.12 5.55 -7.23
C ASP A 62 -2.14 4.67 -6.51
N PHE A 63 -1.75 4.13 -5.35
CA PHE A 63 -2.64 3.30 -4.54
C PHE A 63 -3.87 4.08 -4.09
N ARG A 64 -3.71 5.29 -3.55
CA ARG A 64 -4.85 6.09 -3.11
C ARG A 64 -5.81 6.42 -4.25
N ALA A 65 -5.31 6.82 -5.41
CA ALA A 65 -6.13 7.12 -6.56
C ALA A 65 -6.92 5.88 -7.02
N TRP A 66 -6.22 4.77 -7.23
CA TRP A 66 -6.82 3.51 -7.61
C TRP A 66 -7.83 2.99 -6.57
N PHE A 67 -7.48 3.04 -5.29
CA PHE A 67 -8.29 2.50 -4.19
C PHE A 67 -9.63 3.21 -4.06
N VAL A 68 -9.62 4.55 -4.10
CA VAL A 68 -10.83 5.36 -4.04
C VAL A 68 -11.70 5.10 -5.28
N GLU A 69 -11.11 5.08 -6.49
CA GLU A 69 -11.81 4.77 -7.73
C GLU A 69 -12.49 3.38 -7.67
N GLN A 70 -11.77 2.37 -7.18
CA GLN A 70 -12.32 1.01 -7.06
C GLN A 70 -13.48 0.93 -6.06
N ILE A 71 -13.40 1.65 -4.96
CA ILE A 71 -14.48 1.71 -3.96
C ILE A 71 -15.71 2.46 -4.51
N ASP A 72 -15.48 3.63 -5.11
CA ASP A 72 -16.54 4.45 -5.67
C ASP A 72 -17.29 3.76 -6.83
N ALA A 73 -16.59 2.93 -7.60
CA ALA A 73 -17.19 2.13 -8.65
C ALA A 73 -18.10 0.99 -8.13
N ARG A 74 -17.95 0.59 -6.84
CA ARG A 74 -18.68 -0.55 -6.26
C ARG A 74 -19.82 -0.15 -5.32
N ALA A 75 -19.78 1.06 -4.77
CA ALA A 75 -20.67 1.43 -3.68
C ALA A 75 -20.96 2.94 -3.66
N ASP A 76 -22.24 3.28 -3.46
CA ASP A 76 -22.70 4.67 -3.42
C ASP A 76 -22.92 5.18 -1.98
N THR A 77 -23.12 4.28 -1.01
CA THR A 77 -23.35 4.68 0.39
C THR A 77 -22.08 4.52 1.23
N PRO A 78 -21.85 5.37 2.24
CA PRO A 78 -20.67 5.27 3.11
C PRO A 78 -20.52 3.89 3.76
N LYS A 79 -21.62 3.28 4.22
CA LYS A 79 -21.60 1.92 4.80
C LYS A 79 -21.17 0.87 3.78
N ALA A 80 -21.71 0.92 2.57
CA ALA A 80 -21.34 0.00 1.51
C ALA A 80 -19.85 0.21 1.09
N LYS A 81 -19.37 1.47 1.07
CA LYS A 81 -17.96 1.78 0.80
C LYS A 81 -17.02 1.18 1.85
N LEU A 82 -17.38 1.24 3.15
CA LEU A 82 -16.58 0.58 4.20
C LEU A 82 -16.46 -0.93 3.98
N LEU A 83 -17.50 -1.59 3.48
CA LEU A 83 -17.46 -3.02 3.16
C LEU A 83 -16.67 -3.29 1.87
N ALA A 84 -16.83 -2.42 0.86
CA ALA A 84 -16.07 -2.49 -0.40
C ALA A 84 -14.56 -2.40 -0.20
N VAL A 85 -14.06 -1.77 0.88
CA VAL A 85 -12.64 -1.80 1.26
C VAL A 85 -12.10 -3.23 1.27
N PHE A 86 -12.83 -4.15 1.90
CA PHE A 86 -12.39 -5.55 2.04
C PHE A 86 -12.46 -6.31 0.72
N ASP A 87 -13.44 -6.00 -0.14
CA ASP A 87 -13.55 -6.59 -1.47
C ASP A 87 -12.38 -6.16 -2.36
N VAL A 88 -12.09 -4.85 -2.40
CA VAL A 88 -11.00 -4.28 -3.19
C VAL A 88 -9.64 -4.82 -2.73
N ILE A 89 -9.41 -4.89 -1.41
CA ILE A 89 -8.19 -5.46 -0.84
C ILE A 89 -8.10 -6.97 -1.13
N GLY A 90 -9.21 -7.69 -1.03
CA GLY A 90 -9.27 -9.12 -1.35
C GLY A 90 -8.90 -9.41 -2.80
N GLU A 91 -9.45 -8.65 -3.75
CA GLU A 91 -9.10 -8.76 -5.17
C GLU A 91 -7.63 -8.43 -5.44
N TRP A 92 -7.11 -7.36 -4.81
CA TRP A 92 -5.70 -7.02 -4.91
C TRP A 92 -4.79 -8.11 -4.34
N MET A 93 -5.16 -8.72 -3.22
CA MET A 93 -4.41 -9.85 -2.64
C MET A 93 -4.45 -11.10 -3.52
N ALA A 94 -5.47 -11.28 -4.37
CA ALA A 94 -5.62 -12.45 -5.23
C ALA A 94 -4.68 -12.44 -6.45
N ILE A 95 -4.11 -11.30 -6.85
CA ILE A 95 -3.22 -11.23 -8.02
C ILE A 95 -1.96 -12.08 -7.84
N PRO A 96 -1.42 -12.71 -8.91
CA PRO A 96 -0.23 -13.56 -8.82
C PRO A 96 1.03 -12.83 -8.30
N GLU A 97 1.13 -11.53 -8.62
CA GLU A 97 2.25 -10.66 -8.26
C GLU A 97 2.19 -10.15 -6.81
N PHE A 98 1.15 -10.48 -6.06
CA PHE A 98 1.01 -10.02 -4.67
C PHE A 98 2.19 -10.52 -3.79
N ARG A 99 2.82 -9.58 -3.09
CA ARG A 99 3.96 -9.79 -2.18
C ARG A 99 3.77 -9.07 -0.85
N GLY A 100 2.50 -8.80 -0.49
CA GLY A 100 2.18 -8.02 0.71
C GLY A 100 2.11 -6.52 0.48
N CYS A 101 1.96 -5.77 1.55
CA CYS A 101 1.97 -4.31 1.51
C CYS A 101 3.40 -3.79 1.41
N ALA A 102 3.68 -2.95 0.39
CA ALA A 102 5.00 -2.36 0.19
C ALA A 102 5.45 -1.53 1.40
N PHE A 103 4.52 -0.88 2.11
CA PHE A 103 4.82 -0.04 3.27
C PHE A 103 5.08 -0.86 4.53
N ILE A 104 4.34 -1.95 4.77
CA ILE A 104 4.66 -2.92 5.85
C ILE A 104 6.05 -3.49 5.62
N ASN A 105 6.34 -3.94 4.40
CA ASN A 105 7.63 -4.51 4.05
C ASN A 105 8.76 -3.48 4.21
N ALA A 106 8.55 -2.24 3.76
CA ALA A 106 9.53 -1.16 3.91
C ALA A 106 9.79 -0.81 5.39
N ALA A 107 8.74 -0.69 6.21
CA ALA A 107 8.88 -0.43 7.65
C ALA A 107 9.64 -1.55 8.37
N ALA A 108 9.40 -2.82 8.00
CA ALA A 108 10.13 -3.96 8.55
C ALA A 108 11.63 -3.95 8.16
N GLU A 109 11.96 -3.51 6.94
CA GLU A 109 13.36 -3.35 6.52
C GLU A 109 14.03 -2.13 7.19
N PHE A 110 13.30 -1.07 7.52
CA PHE A 110 13.79 0.17 8.12
C PHE A 110 13.07 0.46 9.47
N PRO A 111 13.39 -0.30 10.54
CA PRO A 111 12.58 -0.31 11.77
C PRO A 111 12.75 0.92 12.67
N LEU A 112 13.68 1.83 12.36
CA LEU A 112 13.91 3.02 13.18
C LEU A 112 12.93 4.13 12.81
N GLU A 113 12.14 4.61 13.75
CA GLU A 113 11.13 5.68 13.56
C GLU A 113 11.70 6.96 12.94
N GLY A 114 12.95 7.31 13.23
CA GLY A 114 13.63 8.45 12.63
C GLY A 114 14.11 8.23 11.19
N ASN A 115 13.96 7.03 10.63
CA ASN A 115 14.33 6.76 9.25
C ASN A 115 13.26 7.30 8.29
N PRO A 116 13.63 8.08 7.24
CA PRO A 116 12.67 8.64 6.29
C PRO A 116 11.77 7.59 5.59
N VAL A 117 12.28 6.38 5.33
CA VAL A 117 11.51 5.28 4.74
C VAL A 117 10.42 4.81 5.72
N HIS A 118 10.75 4.71 7.01
CA HIS A 118 9.78 4.39 8.05
C HIS A 118 8.69 5.46 8.15
N GLN A 119 9.08 6.73 8.15
CA GLN A 119 8.17 7.87 8.24
C GLN A 119 7.18 7.89 7.07
N VAL A 120 7.64 7.76 5.83
CA VAL A 120 6.76 7.68 4.64
C VAL A 120 5.81 6.48 4.73
N SER A 121 6.26 5.37 5.32
CA SER A 121 5.40 4.19 5.51
C SER A 121 4.31 4.46 6.56
N ALA A 122 4.64 5.17 7.64
CA ALA A 122 3.67 5.58 8.66
C ALA A 122 2.66 6.61 8.11
N GLU A 123 3.11 7.59 7.30
CA GLU A 123 2.24 8.56 6.62
C GLU A 123 1.20 7.87 5.73
N PHE A 124 1.58 6.82 5.00
CA PHE A 124 0.64 6.01 4.21
C PHE A 124 -0.48 5.42 5.08
N TYR A 125 -0.13 4.89 6.26
CA TYR A 125 -1.11 4.34 7.20
C TYR A 125 -2.07 5.40 7.73
N ASP A 126 -1.55 6.58 8.04
CA ASP A 126 -2.37 7.69 8.52
C ASP A 126 -3.35 8.14 7.43
N HIS A 127 -2.94 8.18 6.16
CA HIS A 127 -3.82 8.48 5.03
C HIS A 127 -4.92 7.43 4.86
N PHE A 128 -4.55 6.15 4.90
CA PHE A 128 -5.50 5.05 4.76
C PHE A 128 -6.54 5.06 5.88
N ARG A 129 -6.10 5.19 7.13
CA ARG A 129 -6.97 5.27 8.31
C ARG A 129 -7.87 6.50 8.29
N SER A 130 -7.35 7.66 7.86
CA SER A 130 -8.13 8.89 7.73
C SER A 130 -9.25 8.75 6.69
N TYR A 131 -9.00 8.07 5.58
CA TYR A 131 -10.04 7.77 4.59
C TYR A 131 -11.17 6.91 5.20
N ILE A 132 -10.82 5.85 5.92
CA ILE A 132 -11.81 4.98 6.59
C ILE A 132 -12.56 5.75 7.68
N ALA A 133 -11.90 6.62 8.46
CA ALA A 133 -12.53 7.44 9.49
C ALA A 133 -13.54 8.43 8.87
N GLY A 134 -13.21 9.01 7.72
CA GLY A 134 -14.14 9.86 6.97
C GLY A 134 -15.43 9.12 6.57
N LEU A 135 -15.31 7.89 6.07
CA LEU A 135 -16.48 7.05 5.75
C LEU A 135 -17.25 6.65 7.01
N ALA A 136 -16.57 6.28 8.08
CA ALA A 136 -17.19 5.93 9.35
C ALA A 136 -18.00 7.10 9.94
N GLY A 137 -17.46 8.32 9.88
CA GLY A 137 -18.18 9.53 10.29
C GLY A 137 -19.43 9.78 9.45
N GLN A 138 -19.35 9.58 8.13
CA GLN A 138 -20.51 9.70 7.23
C GLN A 138 -21.58 8.62 7.47
N CYS A 139 -21.21 7.47 8.05
CA CYS A 139 -22.14 6.43 8.51
C CYS A 139 -22.86 6.79 9.81
N GLY A 140 -22.46 7.87 10.50
CA GLY A 140 -23.00 8.25 11.80
C GLY A 140 -22.37 7.51 12.98
N SER A 141 -21.21 6.90 12.82
CA SER A 141 -20.46 6.26 13.92
C SER A 141 -20.20 7.26 15.04
N LYS A 142 -20.42 6.87 16.29
CA LYS A 142 -20.13 7.67 17.49
C LYS A 142 -18.63 7.82 17.77
N SER A 143 -17.82 6.93 17.20
CA SER A 143 -16.37 6.89 17.40
C SER A 143 -15.66 6.52 16.09
N PRO A 144 -15.69 7.41 15.07
CA PRO A 144 -15.20 7.09 13.73
C PRO A 144 -13.70 6.72 13.70
N ASP A 145 -12.87 7.38 14.51
CA ASP A 145 -11.43 7.06 14.59
C ASP A 145 -11.17 5.67 15.19
N SER A 146 -11.95 5.29 16.22
CA SER A 146 -11.85 3.96 16.82
C SER A 146 -12.28 2.87 15.84
N LEU A 147 -13.41 3.08 15.14
CA LEU A 147 -13.88 2.15 14.12
C LEU A 147 -12.85 2.04 12.98
N ALA A 148 -12.31 3.17 12.53
CA ALA A 148 -11.28 3.17 11.48
C ALA A 148 -10.03 2.40 11.87
N LEU A 149 -9.56 2.56 13.11
CA LEU A 149 -8.43 1.79 13.63
C LEU A 149 -8.73 0.28 13.62
N GLN A 150 -9.91 -0.13 14.10
CA GLN A 150 -10.32 -1.54 14.13
C GLN A 150 -10.41 -2.14 12.72
N LEU A 151 -11.02 -1.41 11.77
CA LEU A 151 -11.12 -1.85 10.38
C LEU A 151 -9.74 -1.92 9.70
N SER A 152 -8.85 -0.97 9.98
CA SER A 152 -7.47 -0.99 9.46
C SER A 152 -6.69 -2.20 9.99
N LEU A 153 -6.80 -2.52 11.27
CA LEU A 153 -6.18 -3.72 11.86
C LEU A 153 -6.67 -5.02 11.18
N LEU A 154 -7.96 -5.10 10.82
CA LEU A 154 -8.48 -6.25 10.08
C LEU A 154 -7.89 -6.34 8.67
N VAL A 155 -7.76 -5.21 7.97
CA VAL A 155 -7.14 -5.15 6.64
C VAL A 155 -5.66 -5.55 6.72
N GLU A 156 -4.91 -5.00 7.67
CA GLU A 156 -3.49 -5.31 7.89
C GLU A 156 -3.28 -6.79 8.20
N GLY A 157 -4.10 -7.33 9.12
CA GLY A 157 -4.08 -8.75 9.48
C GLY A 157 -4.37 -9.66 8.27
N ALA A 158 -5.34 -9.29 7.43
CA ALA A 158 -5.66 -10.03 6.21
C ALA A 158 -4.50 -10.02 5.21
N ILE A 159 -3.88 -8.84 4.98
CA ILE A 159 -2.72 -8.67 4.10
C ILE A 159 -1.55 -9.56 4.56
N VAL A 160 -1.20 -9.52 5.85
CA VAL A 160 -0.10 -10.31 6.41
C VAL A 160 -0.41 -11.81 6.32
N SER A 161 -1.65 -12.22 6.64
CA SER A 161 -2.08 -13.62 6.56
C SER A 161 -1.97 -14.17 5.13
N GLU A 162 -2.40 -13.39 4.13
CA GLU A 162 -2.31 -13.78 2.72
C GLU A 162 -0.86 -13.79 2.22
N GLN A 163 0.00 -12.87 2.72
CA GLN A 163 1.44 -12.87 2.43
C GLN A 163 2.14 -14.10 3.01
N MET A 164 1.77 -14.52 4.22
CA MET A 164 2.33 -15.70 4.89
C MET A 164 1.87 -17.00 4.24
N LYS A 165 0.62 -17.06 3.82
CA LYS A 165 0.02 -18.24 3.20
C LYS A 165 -1.00 -17.82 2.15
N ARG A 166 -0.67 -18.03 0.89
CA ARG A 166 -1.56 -17.75 -0.26
C ARG A 166 -2.87 -18.54 -0.15
N HIS A 167 -3.94 -17.89 -0.61
CA HIS A 167 -5.31 -18.43 -0.51
C HIS A 167 -5.75 -18.70 0.92
N SER A 168 -5.37 -17.80 1.84
CA SER A 168 -5.67 -17.90 3.27
C SER A 168 -7.17 -17.75 3.61
N GLY A 169 -7.94 -17.10 2.74
CA GLY A 169 -9.32 -16.71 3.00
C GLY A 169 -9.44 -15.53 3.98
N ALA A 170 -8.32 -14.90 4.36
CA ALA A 170 -8.30 -13.88 5.40
C ALA A 170 -9.10 -12.63 5.04
N ALA A 171 -9.18 -12.23 3.75
CA ALA A 171 -9.99 -11.10 3.32
C ALA A 171 -11.46 -11.29 3.64
N GLU A 172 -12.01 -12.47 3.37
CA GLU A 172 -13.41 -12.79 3.65
C GLU A 172 -13.68 -12.80 5.17
N GLN A 173 -12.79 -13.40 5.97
CA GLN A 173 -12.94 -13.41 7.43
C GLN A 173 -12.83 -12.00 8.02
N ALA A 174 -11.93 -11.16 7.51
CA ALA A 174 -11.81 -9.76 7.91
C ALA A 174 -13.08 -8.98 7.57
N LYS A 175 -13.67 -9.21 6.38
CA LYS A 175 -14.94 -8.59 5.96
C LYS A 175 -16.09 -8.99 6.88
N GLN A 176 -16.21 -10.27 7.24
CA GLN A 176 -17.25 -10.74 8.17
C GLN A 176 -17.12 -10.07 9.56
N ALA A 177 -15.92 -9.95 10.08
CA ALA A 177 -15.66 -9.22 11.32
C ALA A 177 -15.98 -7.71 11.18
N ALA A 178 -15.65 -7.11 10.06
CA ALA A 178 -15.95 -5.70 9.79
C ALA A 178 -17.46 -5.41 9.75
N ILE A 179 -18.27 -6.31 9.19
CA ILE A 179 -19.74 -6.19 9.20
C ILE A 179 -20.23 -6.00 10.64
N VAL A 180 -19.80 -6.86 11.56
CA VAL A 180 -20.20 -6.80 12.97
C VAL A 180 -19.80 -5.48 13.62
N LEU A 181 -18.57 -5.02 13.37
CA LEU A 181 -18.07 -3.76 13.91
C LEU A 181 -18.83 -2.55 13.37
N ILE A 182 -19.11 -2.52 12.08
CA ILE A 182 -19.84 -1.41 11.42
C ILE A 182 -21.31 -1.37 11.87
N GLU A 183 -21.92 -2.53 12.15
CA GLU A 183 -23.31 -2.60 12.64
C GLU A 183 -23.44 -2.18 14.10
N ALA A 184 -22.37 -2.34 14.89
CA ALA A 184 -22.34 -1.97 16.30
C ALA A 184 -21.94 -0.50 16.56
N ALA A 185 -21.42 0.22 15.57
CA ALA A 185 -20.86 1.58 15.69
C ALA A 185 -21.87 2.69 15.43
#